data_9133bf2e656f245a373e2cd8def7d7c7
#
_entry.id   9133bf2e656f245a373e2cd8def7d7c7
#
_cell.length_a   1.000
_cell.length_b   1.000
_cell.length_c   1.000
_cell.angle_alpha   90.00
_cell.angle_beta   90.00
_cell.angle_gamma   90.00
#
_symmetry.space_group_name_H-M   'P 1'
#
loop_
_entity.id
_entity.type
_entity.pdbx_description
1 polymer ?
#
loop_
_entity_poly.entity_id
_entity_poly.type
_entity_poly.pdbx_seq_one_letter_code
_entity_poly.pdbx_strand_id
1 'polypeptide(L)'
;VHAPTLHGPIPHEYDTSYACAVDAQGNAFSITPSDNSSSTPIIPGLGIVASGRGSQNWAVPEHASSVAPGKRPRLTPNPAIAIKKGKVTMPFGTPGGDVQCQAMAQVFLNIHLFGMEVQEAIEAPRFATYSHPDSFEPHMASPGKVKMENRVPAAIGEDLQGRGHDLEWWPEIIRGAGAVCTIVHDQENGR
;
A
#
# COMPACT_ATOMS: atom_id res chain seq x y z
N VAL A 1 16.42 -30.89 16.73
CA VAL A 1 16.34 -29.44 16.78
C VAL A 1 14.86 -29.09 16.84
N HIS A 2 14.37 -28.70 18.03
CA HIS A 2 12.99 -28.26 18.20
C HIS A 2 12.87 -26.87 17.59
N ALA A 3 11.98 -26.72 16.61
CA ALA A 3 11.56 -25.39 16.15
C ALA A 3 10.82 -24.68 17.32
N PRO A 4 11.11 -23.43 17.62
CA PRO A 4 10.38 -22.70 18.64
C PRO A 4 8.92 -22.55 18.19
N THR A 5 8.00 -23.00 19.03
CA THR A 5 6.56 -22.78 18.84
C THR A 5 6.28 -21.32 19.16
N LEU A 6 6.04 -20.51 18.16
CA LEU A 6 5.59 -19.13 18.35
C LEU A 6 4.14 -19.16 18.81
N HIS A 7 3.89 -18.86 20.09
CA HIS A 7 2.57 -18.72 20.67
C HIS A 7 2.14 -17.25 20.68
N GLY A 8 1.15 -16.90 19.90
CA GLY A 8 0.47 -15.60 19.89
C GLY A 8 0.39 -15.00 18.48
N PRO A 9 -0.57 -14.09 18.23
CA PRO A 9 -0.59 -13.34 17.00
C PRO A 9 0.68 -12.47 16.95
N ILE A 10 1.52 -12.69 15.94
CA ILE A 10 2.67 -11.81 15.66
C ILE A 10 2.08 -10.45 15.31
N PRO A 11 2.44 -9.37 16.02
CA PRO A 11 2.03 -8.05 15.60
C PRO A 11 2.57 -7.83 14.18
N HIS A 12 1.69 -7.49 13.22
CA HIS A 12 2.12 -7.05 11.91
C HIS A 12 2.82 -5.69 12.09
N GLU A 13 4.12 -5.72 12.33
CA GLU A 13 4.94 -4.53 12.24
C GLU A 13 5.01 -4.13 10.76
N TYR A 14 4.67 -2.88 10.49
CA TYR A 14 4.73 -2.31 9.14
C TYR A 14 6.20 -2.17 8.73
N ASP A 15 6.67 -3.05 7.87
CA ASP A 15 8.05 -3.09 7.38
C ASP A 15 8.23 -2.42 6.01
N THR A 16 7.15 -1.97 5.40
CA THR A 16 7.16 -1.33 4.08
C THR A 16 7.66 0.11 4.18
N SER A 17 8.58 0.46 3.28
CA SER A 17 9.02 1.84 3.04
C SER A 17 8.80 2.20 1.58
N TYR A 18 8.86 3.50 1.27
CA TYR A 18 8.82 4.00 -0.09
C TYR A 18 9.88 5.08 -0.29
N ALA A 19 10.50 5.07 -1.47
CA ALA A 19 11.40 6.14 -1.91
C ALA A 19 11.25 6.39 -3.41
N CYS A 20 11.43 7.65 -3.81
CA CYS A 20 11.51 8.02 -5.22
C CYS A 20 12.54 9.12 -5.45
N ALA A 21 13.00 9.23 -6.68
CA ALA A 21 13.91 10.28 -7.12
C ALA A 21 13.63 10.64 -8.59
N VAL A 22 13.87 11.89 -8.94
CA VAL A 22 13.91 12.36 -10.32
C VAL A 22 15.14 13.24 -10.49
N ASP A 23 15.91 13.02 -11.55
CA ASP A 23 17.07 13.88 -11.87
C ASP A 23 16.70 15.04 -12.80
N ALA A 24 17.66 15.93 -13.03
CA ALA A 24 17.47 17.10 -13.90
C ALA A 24 17.19 16.73 -15.38
N GLN A 25 17.49 15.51 -15.80
CA GLN A 25 17.21 15.00 -17.13
C GLN A 25 15.81 14.36 -17.22
N GLY A 26 15.10 14.24 -16.11
CA GLY A 26 13.78 13.62 -16.02
C GLY A 26 13.82 12.10 -15.89
N ASN A 27 14.99 11.49 -15.64
CA ASN A 27 15.02 10.08 -15.26
C ASN A 27 14.39 9.91 -13.90
N ALA A 28 13.48 8.96 -13.79
CA ALA A 28 12.72 8.74 -12.57
C ALA A 28 12.96 7.33 -12.00
N PHE A 29 13.00 7.25 -10.68
CA PHE A 29 13.11 6.02 -9.92
C PHE A 29 11.99 5.96 -8.89
N SER A 30 11.37 4.79 -8.72
CA SER A 30 10.31 4.54 -7.75
C SER A 30 10.50 3.15 -7.16
N ILE A 31 10.56 3.04 -5.83
CA ILE A 31 10.80 1.79 -5.14
C ILE A 31 9.95 1.68 -3.87
N THR A 32 9.38 0.49 -3.67
CA THR A 32 8.67 0.11 -2.44
C THR A 32 9.37 -1.11 -1.84
N PRO A 33 10.45 -0.94 -1.08
CA PRO A 33 11.06 -2.05 -0.34
C PRO A 33 10.08 -2.49 0.76
N SER A 34 9.82 -3.78 0.81
CA SER A 34 8.89 -4.37 1.76
C SER A 34 9.20 -5.85 1.88
N ASP A 35 9.80 -6.23 2.99
CA ASP A 35 10.08 -7.62 3.28
C ASP A 35 9.91 -7.88 4.77
N ASN A 36 8.98 -8.76 5.11
CA ASN A 36 8.64 -9.07 6.49
C ASN A 36 9.81 -9.84 7.18
N SER A 37 10.91 -9.12 7.39
CA SER A 37 12.13 -9.68 7.94
C SER A 37 12.07 -9.90 9.46
N SER A 38 11.18 -9.21 10.17
CA SER A 38 11.04 -9.32 11.61
C SER A 38 10.40 -10.63 12.06
N SER A 39 9.63 -11.29 11.21
CA SER A 39 8.91 -12.53 11.51
C SER A 39 9.52 -13.79 10.89
N THR A 40 10.61 -13.66 10.15
CA THR A 40 11.27 -14.81 9.51
C THR A 40 12.65 -15.08 10.13
N PRO A 41 13.06 -16.35 10.27
CA PRO A 41 14.33 -16.69 10.88
C PRO A 41 15.50 -16.32 9.99
N ILE A 42 16.62 -15.96 10.62
CA ILE A 42 17.90 -15.81 9.93
C ILE A 42 18.43 -17.21 9.52
N ILE A 43 18.85 -17.35 8.27
CA ILE A 43 19.43 -18.61 7.78
C ILE A 43 20.83 -18.78 8.39
N PRO A 44 21.05 -19.82 9.21
CA PRO A 44 22.32 -20.05 9.86
C PRO A 44 23.48 -20.17 8.87
N GLY A 45 24.58 -19.52 9.15
CA GLY A 45 25.79 -19.55 8.32
C GLY A 45 25.78 -18.60 7.11
N LEU A 46 24.61 -18.09 6.71
CA LEU A 46 24.51 -17.11 5.61
C LEU A 46 24.25 -15.69 6.10
N GLY A 47 23.65 -15.53 7.29
CA GLY A 47 23.29 -14.21 7.81
C GLY A 47 22.18 -13.52 7.01
N ILE A 48 21.43 -14.27 6.20
CA ILE A 48 20.36 -13.78 5.34
C ILE A 48 19.01 -14.11 5.99
N VAL A 49 18.08 -13.18 5.93
CA VAL A 49 16.67 -13.39 6.32
C VAL A 49 15.90 -13.85 5.08
N ALA A 50 15.16 -14.95 5.20
CA ALA A 50 14.28 -15.39 4.13
C ALA A 50 13.07 -14.45 4.01
N SER A 51 12.65 -14.18 2.78
CA SER A 51 11.48 -13.34 2.53
C SER A 51 10.20 -13.96 3.09
N GLY A 52 9.42 -13.17 3.85
CA GLY A 52 8.09 -13.54 4.34
C GLY A 52 6.99 -13.45 3.27
N ARG A 53 7.31 -13.00 2.05
CA ARG A 53 6.32 -12.75 0.99
C ARG A 53 5.63 -14.00 0.45
N GLY A 54 6.13 -15.18 0.77
CA GLY A 54 5.41 -16.42 0.50
C GLY A 54 3.99 -16.46 1.05
N SER A 55 3.75 -15.80 2.19
CA SER A 55 2.43 -15.68 2.82
C SER A 55 1.38 -14.91 1.98
N GLN A 56 1.80 -14.23 0.93
CA GLN A 56 0.89 -13.56 -0.01
C GLN A 56 0.38 -14.49 -1.14
N ASN A 57 0.85 -15.72 -1.18
CA ASN A 57 0.36 -16.74 -2.09
C ASN A 57 -0.69 -17.62 -1.42
N TRP A 58 -1.48 -18.28 -2.24
CA TRP A 58 -2.53 -19.18 -1.79
C TRP A 58 -2.05 -20.63 -1.87
N ALA A 59 -2.33 -21.40 -0.83
CA ALA A 59 -2.05 -22.84 -0.80
C ALA A 59 -3.08 -23.66 -1.60
N VAL A 60 -4.16 -23.04 -2.07
CA VAL A 60 -5.22 -23.68 -2.86
C VAL A 60 -4.79 -23.75 -4.33
N PRO A 61 -4.60 -24.95 -4.91
CA PRO A 61 -4.05 -25.10 -6.28
C PRO A 61 -4.87 -24.40 -7.37
N GLU A 62 -6.19 -24.33 -7.21
CA GLU A 62 -7.12 -23.74 -8.19
C GLU A 62 -7.15 -22.22 -8.13
N HIS A 63 -6.58 -21.62 -7.09
CA HIS A 63 -6.56 -20.18 -6.94
C HIS A 63 -5.57 -19.52 -7.90
N ALA A 64 -5.96 -18.38 -8.51
CA ALA A 64 -5.10 -17.66 -9.46
C ALA A 64 -3.73 -17.27 -8.87
N SER A 65 -3.63 -17.02 -7.58
CA SER A 65 -2.38 -16.71 -6.86
C SER A 65 -1.78 -17.91 -6.13
N SER A 66 -2.11 -19.15 -6.54
CA SER A 66 -1.52 -20.36 -5.95
C SER A 66 -0.02 -20.44 -6.20
N VAL A 67 0.70 -21.08 -5.28
CA VAL A 67 2.13 -21.37 -5.45
C VAL A 67 2.32 -22.37 -6.59
N ALA A 68 3.18 -22.05 -7.55
CA ALA A 68 3.56 -22.94 -8.63
C ALA A 68 4.98 -22.61 -9.14
N PRO A 69 5.73 -23.60 -9.65
CA PRO A 69 7.05 -23.38 -10.25
C PRO A 69 6.99 -22.35 -11.40
N GLY A 70 7.95 -21.42 -11.44
CA GLY A 70 8.05 -20.43 -12.50
C GLY A 70 6.96 -19.34 -12.48
N LYS A 71 6.02 -19.40 -11.55
CA LYS A 71 4.93 -18.43 -11.41
C LYS A 71 5.37 -17.24 -10.57
N ARG A 72 5.06 -16.03 -11.06
CA ARG A 72 5.31 -14.80 -10.29
C ARG A 72 4.38 -14.77 -9.07
N PRO A 73 4.91 -14.60 -7.86
CA PRO A 73 4.08 -14.45 -6.68
C PRO A 73 3.29 -13.12 -6.70
N ARG A 74 2.14 -13.09 -6.02
CA ARG A 74 1.47 -11.83 -5.70
C ARG A 74 2.31 -11.04 -4.70
N LEU A 75 2.36 -9.73 -4.89
CA LEU A 75 3.04 -8.81 -3.97
C LEU A 75 2.18 -7.57 -3.73
N THR A 76 2.19 -7.02 -2.52
CA THR A 76 1.59 -5.73 -2.19
C THR A 76 2.47 -4.53 -2.57
N PRO A 77 3.82 -4.58 -2.61
CA PRO A 77 4.63 -3.46 -3.07
C PRO A 77 4.16 -2.93 -4.41
N ASN A 78 3.88 -1.64 -4.46
CA ASN A 78 3.23 -1.00 -5.59
C ASN A 78 3.90 0.33 -5.97
N PRO A 79 5.22 0.32 -6.31
CA PRO A 79 5.87 1.52 -6.81
C PRO A 79 5.31 1.89 -8.18
N ALA A 80 4.97 3.16 -8.39
CA ALA A 80 4.38 3.62 -9.64
C ALA A 80 5.12 4.83 -10.19
N ILE A 81 5.04 5.01 -11.51
CA ILE A 81 5.48 6.21 -12.22
C ILE A 81 4.39 6.56 -13.23
N ALA A 82 3.85 7.77 -13.12
CA ALA A 82 2.96 8.31 -14.13
C ALA A 82 3.75 9.26 -15.06
N ILE A 83 3.50 9.18 -16.35
CA ILE A 83 4.14 10.05 -17.36
C ILE A 83 3.05 10.69 -18.20
N LYS A 84 3.09 12.02 -18.30
CA LYS A 84 2.16 12.79 -19.14
C LYS A 84 2.90 13.42 -20.33
N LYS A 85 2.55 12.97 -21.54
CA LYS A 85 3.13 13.47 -22.82
C LYS A 85 4.66 13.43 -22.89
N GLY A 86 5.31 12.57 -22.11
CA GLY A 86 6.76 12.48 -22.02
C GLY A 86 7.47 13.66 -21.34
N LYS A 87 6.72 14.59 -20.72
CA LYS A 87 7.27 15.85 -20.19
C LYS A 87 7.05 16.03 -18.68
N VAL A 88 5.98 15.45 -18.15
CA VAL A 88 5.70 15.43 -16.71
C VAL A 88 5.87 14.03 -16.20
N THR A 89 6.71 13.88 -15.20
CA THR A 89 7.01 12.59 -14.58
C THR A 89 6.64 12.65 -13.10
N MET A 90 5.87 11.67 -12.65
CA MET A 90 5.42 11.58 -11.28
C MET A 90 5.67 10.16 -10.74
N PRO A 91 6.81 9.87 -10.11
CA PRO A 91 6.98 8.68 -9.30
C PRO A 91 6.20 8.84 -7.99
N PHE A 92 5.43 7.83 -7.59
CA PHE A 92 4.65 7.85 -6.35
C PHE A 92 4.46 6.46 -5.78
N GLY A 93 4.26 6.41 -4.47
CA GLY A 93 4.03 5.17 -3.74
C GLY A 93 3.85 5.42 -2.25
N THR A 94 3.57 4.35 -1.52
CA THR A 94 3.30 4.40 -0.08
C THR A 94 3.58 3.05 0.58
N PRO A 95 3.91 2.99 1.86
CA PRO A 95 3.69 1.79 2.67
C PRO A 95 2.19 1.57 2.91
N GLY A 96 1.79 0.37 3.38
CA GLY A 96 0.43 0.13 3.86
C GLY A 96 -0.25 -1.15 3.35
N GLY A 97 0.50 -2.18 2.91
CA GLY A 97 -0.10 -3.44 2.46
C GLY A 97 -1.15 -3.23 1.37
N ASP A 98 -2.36 -3.75 1.56
CA ASP A 98 -3.48 -3.62 0.60
C ASP A 98 -4.09 -2.22 0.52
N VAL A 99 -3.75 -1.31 1.42
CA VAL A 99 -4.15 0.10 1.34
C VAL A 99 -3.32 0.87 0.32
N GLN A 100 -2.14 0.38 -0.07
CA GLN A 100 -1.22 1.10 -0.96
C GLN A 100 -1.91 1.60 -2.24
N CYS A 101 -2.50 0.71 -3.02
CA CYS A 101 -3.14 1.09 -4.29
C CYS A 101 -4.33 2.03 -4.09
N GLN A 102 -5.08 1.89 -2.99
CA GLN A 102 -6.22 2.74 -2.67
C GLN A 102 -5.78 4.17 -2.31
N ALA A 103 -4.77 4.31 -1.44
CA ALA A 103 -4.22 5.61 -1.07
C ALA A 103 -3.56 6.32 -2.26
N MET A 104 -2.80 5.58 -3.05
CA MET A 104 -2.13 6.11 -4.25
C MET A 104 -3.15 6.60 -5.29
N ALA A 105 -4.24 5.85 -5.51
CA ALA A 105 -5.30 6.27 -6.43
C ALA A 105 -5.97 7.57 -5.98
N GLN A 106 -6.25 7.74 -4.69
CA GLN A 106 -6.84 8.96 -4.15
C GLN A 106 -5.93 10.17 -4.36
N VAL A 107 -4.63 10.06 -4.00
CA VAL A 107 -3.68 11.15 -4.21
C VAL A 107 -3.49 11.46 -5.69
N PHE A 108 -3.40 10.44 -6.55
CA PHE A 108 -3.30 10.63 -7.99
C PHE A 108 -4.51 11.39 -8.57
N LEU A 109 -5.72 11.03 -8.16
CA LEU A 109 -6.94 11.70 -8.59
C LEU A 109 -7.03 13.13 -8.04
N ASN A 110 -6.63 13.35 -6.80
CA ASN A 110 -6.60 14.67 -6.18
C ASN A 110 -5.72 15.63 -7.00
N ILE A 111 -4.55 15.19 -7.43
CA ILE A 111 -3.64 16.02 -8.26
C ILE A 111 -4.17 16.19 -9.68
N HIS A 112 -4.53 15.10 -10.36
CA HIS A 112 -4.75 15.12 -11.81
C HIS A 112 -6.18 15.36 -12.24
N LEU A 113 -7.16 15.02 -11.41
CA LEU A 113 -8.59 15.21 -11.69
C LEU A 113 -9.15 16.42 -10.96
N PHE A 114 -8.80 16.60 -9.69
CA PHE A 114 -9.31 17.69 -8.86
C PHE A 114 -8.40 18.90 -8.82
N GLY A 115 -7.19 18.84 -9.38
CA GLY A 115 -6.27 19.96 -9.54
C GLY A 115 -5.65 20.45 -8.24
N MET A 116 -5.60 19.61 -7.21
CA MET A 116 -4.96 19.98 -5.94
C MET A 116 -3.45 20.11 -6.11
N GLU A 117 -2.84 21.01 -5.35
CA GLU A 117 -1.39 21.04 -5.20
C GLU A 117 -0.88 19.75 -4.54
N VAL A 118 0.36 19.38 -4.84
CA VAL A 118 0.91 18.05 -4.44
C VAL A 118 0.83 17.81 -2.94
N GLN A 119 1.23 18.80 -2.14
CA GLN A 119 1.20 18.69 -0.68
C GLN A 119 -0.22 18.60 -0.15
N GLU A 120 -1.13 19.42 -0.68
CA GLU A 120 -2.54 19.39 -0.34
C GLU A 120 -3.18 18.04 -0.66
N ALA A 121 -2.87 17.47 -1.82
CA ALA A 121 -3.36 16.16 -2.25
C ALA A 121 -2.90 15.03 -1.33
N ILE A 122 -1.64 15.07 -0.84
CA ILE A 122 -1.09 14.10 0.11
C ILE A 122 -1.75 14.24 1.48
N GLU A 123 -2.04 15.45 1.91
CA GLU A 123 -2.65 15.74 3.22
C GLU A 123 -4.17 15.57 3.23
N ALA A 124 -4.82 15.50 2.07
CA ALA A 124 -6.25 15.28 1.97
C ALA A 124 -6.70 14.01 2.71
N PRO A 125 -7.87 14.04 3.39
CA PRO A 125 -8.35 12.88 4.14
C PRO A 125 -8.56 11.66 3.25
N ARG A 126 -8.22 10.49 3.78
CA ARG A 126 -8.27 9.22 3.04
C ARG A 126 -9.21 8.22 3.68
N PHE A 127 -9.60 7.26 2.86
CA PHE A 127 -10.34 6.07 3.28
C PHE A 127 -9.77 4.81 2.62
N ALA A 128 -10.16 3.65 3.15
CA ALA A 128 -9.87 2.37 2.51
C ALA A 128 -11.01 1.37 2.76
N THR A 129 -11.26 0.50 1.78
CA THR A 129 -12.16 -0.65 1.93
C THR A 129 -11.36 -1.91 2.30
N TYR A 130 -11.99 -2.78 3.08
CA TYR A 130 -11.48 -4.09 3.47
C TYR A 130 -12.40 -5.23 3.01
N SER A 131 -13.25 -4.94 2.01
CA SER A 131 -14.23 -5.91 1.49
C SER A 131 -13.61 -7.05 0.67
N HIS A 132 -12.34 -6.93 0.30
CA HIS A 132 -11.59 -7.97 -0.42
C HIS A 132 -10.74 -8.81 0.55
N PRO A 133 -10.35 -10.02 0.17
CA PRO A 133 -9.43 -10.82 0.96
C PRO A 133 -8.08 -10.11 1.15
N ASP A 134 -7.57 -10.12 2.39
CA ASP A 134 -6.23 -9.63 2.71
C ASP A 134 -5.18 -10.36 1.85
N SER A 135 -4.15 -9.65 1.44
CA SER A 135 -3.06 -10.23 0.66
C SER A 135 -2.24 -11.24 1.44
N PHE A 136 -2.27 -11.18 2.77
CA PHE A 136 -1.49 -12.05 3.63
C PHE A 136 -2.35 -13.18 4.19
N GLU A 137 -1.75 -14.36 4.37
CA GLU A 137 -2.37 -15.48 5.08
C GLU A 137 -2.87 -15.01 6.48
N PRO A 138 -4.10 -15.32 6.91
CA PRO A 138 -5.08 -16.27 6.33
C PRO A 138 -6.07 -15.67 5.32
N HIS A 139 -5.74 -14.57 4.66
CA HIS A 139 -6.55 -13.94 3.62
C HIS A 139 -7.98 -13.54 4.06
N MET A 140 -8.09 -13.01 5.27
CA MET A 140 -9.37 -12.57 5.84
C MET A 140 -10.00 -11.46 5.01
N ALA A 141 -11.32 -11.49 4.87
CA ALA A 141 -12.09 -10.42 4.27
C ALA A 141 -13.08 -9.85 5.28
N SER A 142 -13.38 -8.57 5.16
CA SER A 142 -14.40 -7.86 5.95
C SER A 142 -15.42 -7.20 5.02
N PRO A 143 -16.40 -7.96 4.48
CA PRO A 143 -17.37 -7.44 3.52
C PRO A 143 -18.10 -6.20 4.06
N GLY A 144 -18.18 -5.17 3.22
CA GLY A 144 -18.82 -3.90 3.57
C GLY A 144 -17.97 -2.96 4.42
N LYS A 145 -16.84 -3.41 4.97
CA LYS A 145 -16.02 -2.59 5.86
C LYS A 145 -15.28 -1.49 5.11
N VAL A 146 -15.45 -0.27 5.61
CA VAL A 146 -14.73 0.93 5.19
C VAL A 146 -14.11 1.59 6.41
N LYS A 147 -12.84 1.94 6.34
CA LYS A 147 -12.17 2.78 7.34
C LYS A 147 -11.88 4.15 6.73
N MET A 148 -12.10 5.21 7.50
CA MET A 148 -12.06 6.59 7.02
C MET A 148 -11.46 7.52 8.07
N GLU A 149 -10.58 8.43 7.65
CA GLU A 149 -10.04 9.44 8.56
C GLU A 149 -11.15 10.39 9.02
N ASN A 150 -11.16 10.76 10.31
CA ASN A 150 -12.22 11.57 10.93
C ASN A 150 -12.25 13.04 10.47
N ARG A 151 -11.34 13.44 9.57
CA ARG A 151 -11.36 14.71 8.85
C ARG A 151 -12.38 14.74 7.70
N VAL A 152 -12.89 13.57 7.29
CA VAL A 152 -14.04 13.48 6.36
C VAL A 152 -15.30 13.91 7.11
N PRO A 153 -16.17 14.75 6.50
CA PRO A 153 -17.41 15.17 7.14
C PRO A 153 -18.27 14.00 7.64
N ALA A 154 -18.76 14.06 8.87
CA ALA A 154 -19.55 13.00 9.51
C ALA A 154 -20.78 12.58 8.67
N ALA A 155 -21.42 13.53 8.01
CA ALA A 155 -22.59 13.27 7.15
C ALA A 155 -22.28 12.30 5.99
N ILE A 156 -21.02 12.26 5.50
CA ILE A 156 -20.62 11.28 4.48
C ILE A 156 -20.55 9.88 5.10
N GLY A 157 -20.05 9.78 6.33
CA GLY A 157 -20.03 8.51 7.05
C GLY A 157 -21.45 8.00 7.35
N GLU A 158 -22.36 8.87 7.77
CA GLU A 158 -23.76 8.54 8.02
C GLU A 158 -24.46 8.05 6.74
N ASP A 159 -24.23 8.69 5.60
CA ASP A 159 -24.77 8.25 4.29
C ASP A 159 -24.25 6.87 3.90
N LEU A 160 -22.94 6.62 4.09
CA LEU A 160 -22.33 5.31 3.81
C LEU A 160 -22.91 4.20 4.71
N GLN A 161 -23.09 4.47 6.00
CA GLN A 161 -23.74 3.55 6.93
C GLN A 161 -25.20 3.29 6.54
N GLY A 162 -25.93 4.33 6.12
CA GLY A 162 -27.28 4.20 5.59
C GLY A 162 -27.38 3.34 4.32
N ARG A 163 -26.30 3.23 3.55
CA ARG A 163 -26.16 2.34 2.39
C ARG A 163 -25.68 0.93 2.74
N GLY A 164 -25.46 0.65 4.03
CA GLY A 164 -25.08 -0.68 4.51
C GLY A 164 -23.58 -0.90 4.66
N HIS A 165 -22.76 0.12 4.61
CA HIS A 165 -21.33 -0.01 4.92
C HIS A 165 -21.08 -0.13 6.41
N ASP A 166 -20.14 -1.02 6.79
CA ASP A 166 -19.57 -1.11 8.14
C ASP A 166 -18.44 -0.09 8.26
N LEU A 167 -18.77 1.10 8.78
CA LEU A 167 -17.83 2.22 8.87
C LEU A 167 -17.07 2.21 10.19
N GLU A 168 -15.74 2.29 10.11
CA GLU A 168 -14.83 2.50 11.22
C GLU A 168 -14.08 3.83 11.01
N TRP A 169 -14.11 4.72 12.02
CA TRP A 169 -13.38 5.97 11.96
C TRP A 169 -11.93 5.78 12.39
N TRP A 170 -11.01 6.21 11.53
CA TRP A 170 -9.61 6.39 11.89
C TRP A 170 -9.40 7.72 12.62
N PRO A 171 -8.27 7.88 13.34
CA PRO A 171 -7.81 9.19 13.80
C PRO A 171 -7.67 10.19 12.64
N GLU A 172 -7.44 11.46 12.98
CA GLU A 172 -7.29 12.55 12.01
C GLU A 172 -6.22 12.27 10.95
N ILE A 173 -5.05 11.77 11.37
CA ILE A 173 -3.97 11.32 10.49
C ILE A 173 -3.45 9.99 11.02
N ILE A 174 -3.38 9.00 10.15
CA ILE A 174 -2.88 7.69 10.52
C ILE A 174 -2.04 7.06 9.39
N ARG A 175 -0.92 6.46 9.76
CA ARG A 175 -0.08 5.69 8.83
C ARG A 175 -0.86 4.55 8.13
N GLY A 176 -1.87 3.98 8.79
CA GLY A 176 -2.74 2.95 8.25
C GLY A 176 -3.53 3.38 7.00
N ALA A 177 -3.73 4.69 6.80
CA ALA A 177 -4.33 5.26 5.59
C ALA A 177 -3.34 5.45 4.44
N GLY A 178 -2.11 4.96 4.60
CA GLY A 178 -0.98 5.18 3.70
C GLY A 178 -0.18 6.45 4.07
N ALA A 179 1.10 6.45 3.71
CA ALA A 179 2.02 7.59 3.83
C ALA A 179 2.59 7.87 2.43
N VAL A 180 1.76 8.41 1.56
CA VAL A 180 2.11 8.62 0.15
C VAL A 180 3.23 9.64 0.05
N CYS A 181 4.28 9.28 -0.71
CA CYS A 181 5.32 10.19 -1.13
C CYS A 181 5.31 10.28 -2.65
N THR A 182 5.55 11.47 -3.18
CA THR A 182 5.61 11.70 -4.63
C THR A 182 6.47 12.90 -4.96
N ILE A 183 6.91 12.95 -6.21
CA ILE A 183 7.53 14.10 -6.86
C ILE A 183 6.73 14.36 -8.12
N VAL A 184 6.39 15.60 -8.41
CA VAL A 184 5.90 16.00 -9.73
C VAL A 184 6.99 16.84 -10.40
N HIS A 185 7.60 16.28 -11.44
CA HIS A 185 8.64 16.95 -12.21
C HIS A 185 8.06 17.37 -13.56
N ASP A 186 7.92 18.69 -13.76
CA ASP A 186 7.41 19.31 -14.97
C ASP A 186 8.55 19.99 -15.72
N GLN A 187 9.04 19.31 -16.76
CA GLN A 187 10.13 19.82 -17.60
C GLN A 187 9.73 21.05 -18.44
N GLU A 188 8.45 21.24 -18.75
CA GLU A 188 7.99 22.40 -19.52
C GLU A 188 8.04 23.68 -18.68
N ASN A 189 7.73 23.57 -17.39
CA ASN A 189 7.66 24.70 -16.47
C ASN A 189 8.88 24.82 -15.56
N GLY A 190 9.87 23.94 -15.68
CA GLY A 190 11.12 23.98 -14.93
C GLY A 190 10.95 23.71 -13.41
N ARG A 191 9.99 22.92 -13.04
CA ARG A 191 9.67 22.63 -11.62
C ARG A 191 9.26 21.18 -11.42
#